data_cedb32b560a2d1e441ddacbfb22c64c0
#
_entry.id   cedb32b560a2d1e441ddacbfb22c64c0
#
_cell.length_a   1.000
_cell.length_b   1.000
_cell.length_c   1.000
_cell.angle_alpha   90.00
_cell.angle_beta   90.00
_cell.angle_gamma   90.00
#
_symmetry.space_group_name_H-M   'P 1'
#
loop_
_entity.id
_entity.type
_entity.pdbx_description
1 polymer ?
#
loop_
_entity_poly.entity_id
_entity_poly.type
_entity_poly.pdbx_seq_one_letter_code
_entity_poly.pdbx_strand_id
1 'polypeptide(L)'
;MTDKLIRQFRDAVYQSLLKRPDAVLDLVDALTVAGHVESPVTLSEQTPFRRKFSMVYDTLCHAAIDFDSLLHTLLTFQPADSQTLAGYEVYGLDATKDERPEAETLPERCSLKSQKDEPLVYGHKYSWLVRLVRRGTSWVAPQDMLRIDPELSDSQVGGQQVKALAERNSKPKVVVEDSLYGNHIFLAVFLLIQNTFALVRMRSTNVLYEQPEPRQPGKKGAPKKHGSKLDRKSVV
;
A
#
# COMPACT_ATOMS: atom_id res chain seq x y z
N MET A 1 -20.60 -1.36 15.41
CA MET A 1 -19.90 -2.64 15.61
C MET A 1 -20.35 -3.17 16.95
N THR A 2 -20.79 -4.41 17.07
CA THR A 2 -21.26 -4.98 18.34
C THR A 2 -20.06 -5.40 19.19
N ASP A 3 -20.16 -5.34 20.54
CA ASP A 3 -19.11 -5.79 21.46
C ASP A 3 -18.61 -7.21 21.16
N LYS A 4 -19.52 -8.08 20.72
CA LYS A 4 -19.17 -9.45 20.31
C LYS A 4 -18.18 -9.45 19.11
N LEU A 5 -18.41 -8.61 18.11
CA LEU A 5 -17.57 -8.54 16.92
C LEU A 5 -16.16 -7.99 17.25
N ILE A 6 -16.10 -6.99 18.15
CA ILE A 6 -14.83 -6.44 18.63
C ILE A 6 -14.02 -7.52 19.36
N ARG A 7 -14.66 -8.29 20.22
CA ARG A 7 -13.99 -9.40 20.94
C ARG A 7 -13.49 -10.46 19.96
N GLN A 8 -14.30 -10.89 19.01
CA GLN A 8 -13.88 -11.86 17.98
C GLN A 8 -12.70 -11.35 17.15
N PHE A 9 -12.70 -10.07 16.76
CA PHE A 9 -11.58 -9.44 16.07
C PHE A 9 -10.31 -9.47 16.94
N ARG A 10 -10.40 -9.05 18.21
CA ARG A 10 -9.26 -9.06 19.14
C ARG A 10 -8.71 -10.47 19.35
N ASP A 11 -9.58 -11.45 19.52
CA ASP A 11 -9.17 -12.86 19.68
C ASP A 11 -8.44 -13.36 18.43
N ALA A 12 -8.93 -13.03 17.23
CA ALA A 12 -8.29 -13.40 15.98
C ALA A 12 -6.92 -12.70 15.80
N VAL A 13 -6.82 -11.42 16.14
CA VAL A 13 -5.52 -10.70 16.18
C VAL A 13 -4.57 -11.37 17.17
N TYR A 14 -5.05 -11.70 18.38
CA TYR A 14 -4.22 -12.37 19.40
C TYR A 14 -3.63 -13.69 18.88
N GLN A 15 -4.39 -14.49 18.14
CA GLN A 15 -3.92 -15.75 17.55
C GLN A 15 -2.82 -15.57 16.50
N SER A 16 -2.71 -14.40 15.87
CA SER A 16 -1.62 -14.10 14.94
C SER A 16 -0.31 -13.69 15.63
N LEU A 17 -0.32 -13.52 16.96
CA LEU A 17 0.83 -13.07 17.74
C LEU A 17 1.59 -14.30 18.31
N LEU A 18 2.69 -14.69 17.66
CA LEU A 18 3.40 -15.90 17.96
C LEU A 18 4.31 -15.81 19.21
N LYS A 19 4.84 -14.60 19.49
CA LYS A 19 5.65 -14.34 20.68
C LYS A 19 5.20 -13.08 21.38
N ARG A 20 5.11 -13.12 22.70
CA ARG A 20 4.71 -12.00 23.57
C ARG A 20 3.32 -11.44 23.26
N PRO A 21 2.31 -12.30 22.99
CA PRO A 21 1.01 -11.84 22.51
C PRO A 21 0.37 -10.81 23.42
N ASP A 22 0.40 -11.01 24.75
CA ASP A 22 -0.16 -10.05 25.70
C ASP A 22 0.52 -8.68 25.66
N ALA A 23 1.85 -8.68 25.51
CA ALA A 23 2.60 -7.43 25.49
C ALA A 23 2.40 -6.68 24.16
N VAL A 24 2.30 -7.41 23.05
CA VAL A 24 1.96 -6.81 21.75
C VAL A 24 0.56 -6.24 21.78
N LEU A 25 -0.40 -6.95 22.37
CA LEU A 25 -1.77 -6.47 22.45
C LEU A 25 -1.90 -5.24 23.37
N ASP A 26 -1.17 -5.22 24.49
CA ASP A 26 -1.09 -4.03 25.34
C ASP A 26 -0.51 -2.82 24.58
N LEU A 27 0.48 -3.03 23.68
CA LEU A 27 1.01 -1.97 22.82
C LEU A 27 0.01 -1.52 21.74
N VAL A 28 -0.73 -2.44 21.13
CA VAL A 28 -1.79 -2.11 20.17
C VAL A 28 -2.88 -1.28 20.84
N ASP A 29 -3.28 -1.66 22.06
CA ASP A 29 -4.26 -0.91 22.83
C ASP A 29 -3.74 0.49 23.21
N ALA A 30 -2.47 0.59 23.62
CA ALA A 30 -1.83 1.87 23.91
C ALA A 30 -1.79 2.78 22.67
N LEU A 31 -1.42 2.25 21.51
CA LEU A 31 -1.47 2.97 20.23
C LEU A 31 -2.87 3.44 19.87
N THR A 32 -3.89 2.64 20.17
CA THR A 32 -5.29 2.96 19.85
C THR A 32 -5.81 4.16 20.64
N VAL A 33 -5.35 4.34 21.88
CA VAL A 33 -5.76 5.46 22.75
C VAL A 33 -4.81 6.65 22.71
N ALA A 34 -3.58 6.47 22.22
CA ALA A 34 -2.62 7.53 22.12
C ALA A 34 -3.02 8.54 21.04
N GLY A 35 -3.17 9.80 21.39
CA GLY A 35 -3.44 10.86 20.42
C GLY A 35 -2.21 11.20 19.56
N HIS A 36 -1.03 11.12 20.14
CA HIS A 36 0.27 11.34 19.50
C HIS A 36 1.33 10.50 20.19
N VAL A 37 2.24 9.91 19.43
CA VAL A 37 3.32 9.08 19.96
C VAL A 37 4.67 9.68 19.56
N GLU A 38 5.32 10.34 20.49
CA GLU A 38 6.64 10.94 20.27
C GLU A 38 7.77 9.91 20.44
N SER A 39 7.56 8.93 21.32
CA SER A 39 8.57 7.91 21.63
C SER A 39 7.92 6.62 22.13
N PRO A 40 8.65 5.49 22.14
CA PRO A 40 8.19 4.27 22.80
C PRO A 40 7.88 4.44 24.29
N VAL A 41 8.54 5.39 24.96
CA VAL A 41 8.27 5.69 26.38
C VAL A 41 6.86 6.24 26.54
N THR A 42 6.42 7.14 25.65
CA THR A 42 5.06 7.72 25.66
C THR A 42 3.97 6.64 25.57
N LEU A 43 4.23 5.54 24.84
CA LEU A 43 3.32 4.40 24.83
C LEU A 43 3.20 3.69 26.17
N SER A 44 4.29 3.63 26.94
CA SER A 44 4.27 2.99 28.25
C SER A 44 3.47 3.77 29.31
N GLU A 45 3.22 5.05 29.05
CA GLU A 45 2.41 5.93 29.91
C GLU A 45 0.92 5.84 29.63
N GLN A 46 0.52 5.19 28.53
CA GLN A 46 -0.89 5.01 28.20
C GLN A 46 -1.56 4.00 29.14
N THR A 47 -2.77 4.31 29.56
CA THR A 47 -3.55 3.48 30.53
C THR A 47 -3.64 1.99 30.17
N PRO A 48 -3.81 1.57 28.90
CA PRO A 48 -3.87 0.16 28.55
C PRO A 48 -2.55 -0.59 28.73
N PHE A 49 -1.40 0.12 28.71
CA PHE A 49 -0.11 -0.52 28.86
C PHE A 49 0.20 -0.77 30.35
N ARG A 50 0.09 -2.02 30.79
CA ARG A 50 0.17 -2.41 32.21
C ARG A 50 1.57 -2.86 32.63
N ARG A 51 2.60 -2.61 31.80
CA ARG A 51 3.95 -3.13 31.99
C ARG A 51 4.93 -2.00 32.23
N LYS A 52 6.14 -2.34 32.66
CA LYS A 52 7.24 -1.36 32.78
C LYS A 52 7.65 -0.84 31.39
N PHE A 53 8.11 0.39 31.31
CA PHE A 53 8.52 1.03 30.06
C PHE A 53 9.54 0.20 29.25
N SER A 54 10.49 -0.48 29.94
CA SER A 54 11.46 -1.36 29.29
C SER A 54 10.83 -2.50 28.48
N MET A 55 9.61 -2.91 28.85
CA MET A 55 8.87 -3.95 28.13
C MET A 55 8.38 -3.49 26.75
N VAL A 56 8.27 -2.19 26.50
CA VAL A 56 7.97 -1.68 25.15
C VAL A 56 9.10 -2.06 24.21
N TYR A 57 10.34 -1.72 24.57
CA TYR A 57 11.52 -2.05 23.75
C TYR A 57 11.72 -3.56 23.62
N ASP A 58 11.57 -4.29 24.71
CA ASP A 58 11.72 -5.73 24.74
C ASP A 58 10.64 -6.41 23.85
N THR A 59 9.41 -5.89 23.84
CA THR A 59 8.35 -6.38 22.95
C THR A 59 8.65 -6.05 21.50
N LEU A 60 9.05 -4.83 21.17
CA LEU A 60 9.40 -4.43 19.81
C LEU A 60 10.58 -5.23 19.25
N CYS A 61 11.56 -5.60 20.08
CA CYS A 61 12.73 -6.38 19.66
C CYS A 61 12.47 -7.87 19.52
N HIS A 62 11.54 -8.45 20.29
CA HIS A 62 11.42 -9.89 20.42
C HIS A 62 10.03 -10.46 20.12
N ALA A 63 9.05 -9.62 19.79
CA ALA A 63 7.76 -10.08 19.31
C ALA A 63 7.90 -10.82 17.97
N ALA A 64 7.03 -11.78 17.73
CA ALA A 64 6.89 -12.41 16.44
C ALA A 64 5.41 -12.41 16.06
N ILE A 65 5.12 -12.00 14.83
CA ILE A 65 3.78 -11.87 14.29
C ILE A 65 3.69 -12.73 13.04
N ASP A 66 2.64 -13.54 12.96
CA ASP A 66 2.22 -14.17 11.71
C ASP A 66 1.46 -13.15 10.87
N PHE A 67 2.17 -12.50 9.95
CA PHE A 67 1.60 -11.45 9.12
C PHE A 67 0.53 -11.97 8.16
N ASP A 68 0.61 -13.20 7.70
CA ASP A 68 -0.40 -13.79 6.82
C ASP A 68 -1.72 -14.00 7.57
N SER A 69 -1.66 -14.57 8.77
CA SER A 69 -2.83 -14.70 9.66
C SER A 69 -3.41 -13.35 10.07
N LEU A 70 -2.55 -12.38 10.37
CA LEU A 70 -2.99 -11.02 10.71
C LEU A 70 -3.69 -10.36 9.52
N LEU A 71 -3.11 -10.45 8.32
CA LEU A 71 -3.72 -9.93 7.11
C LEU A 71 -5.06 -10.60 6.84
N HIS A 72 -5.13 -11.93 6.94
CA HIS A 72 -6.39 -12.67 6.80
C HIS A 72 -7.45 -12.17 7.79
N THR A 73 -7.07 -11.93 9.04
CA THR A 73 -7.95 -11.38 10.07
C THR A 73 -8.45 -9.99 9.67
N LEU A 74 -7.55 -9.08 9.26
CA LEU A 74 -7.91 -7.73 8.80
C LEU A 74 -8.88 -7.78 7.62
N LEU A 75 -8.66 -8.68 6.66
CA LEU A 75 -9.54 -8.85 5.49
C LEU A 75 -10.92 -9.41 5.89
N THR A 76 -10.97 -10.34 6.85
CA THR A 76 -12.22 -10.97 7.32
C THR A 76 -13.12 -9.99 8.07
N PHE A 77 -12.55 -9.12 8.88
CA PHE A 77 -13.29 -8.16 9.71
C PHE A 77 -13.49 -6.78 9.05
N GLN A 78 -13.29 -6.68 7.74
CA GLN A 78 -13.57 -5.44 7.02
C GLN A 78 -15.05 -5.06 7.10
N PRO A 79 -15.36 -3.74 7.07
CA PRO A 79 -16.74 -3.28 7.00
C PRO A 79 -17.44 -3.86 5.76
N ALA A 80 -18.59 -4.50 5.97
CA ALA A 80 -19.40 -5.05 4.88
C ALA A 80 -19.94 -3.96 3.93
N ASP A 81 -20.21 -2.77 4.47
CA ASP A 81 -20.80 -1.61 3.79
C ASP A 81 -19.79 -0.74 3.05
N SER A 82 -18.65 -1.33 2.67
CA SER A 82 -17.68 -0.59 1.86
C SER A 82 -18.32 -0.14 0.56
N GLN A 83 -18.26 1.17 0.35
CA GLN A 83 -18.92 1.81 -0.78
C GLN A 83 -18.32 1.35 -2.10
N THR A 84 -19.19 1.15 -3.07
CA THR A 84 -18.82 1.02 -4.47
C THR A 84 -19.06 2.35 -5.18
N LEU A 85 -18.23 2.68 -6.16
CA LEU A 85 -18.44 3.76 -7.10
C LEU A 85 -18.91 3.15 -8.43
N ALA A 86 -20.14 3.44 -8.81
CA ALA A 86 -20.76 2.86 -10.03
C ALA A 86 -20.65 1.32 -10.12
N GLY A 87 -20.74 0.63 -8.99
CA GLY A 87 -20.62 -0.83 -8.91
C GLY A 87 -19.19 -1.37 -8.76
N TYR A 88 -18.18 -0.50 -8.78
CA TYR A 88 -16.77 -0.87 -8.56
C TYR A 88 -16.36 -0.69 -7.11
N GLU A 89 -15.65 -1.65 -6.56
CA GLU A 89 -14.92 -1.46 -5.30
C GLU A 89 -13.74 -0.51 -5.56
N VAL A 90 -13.48 0.41 -4.65
CA VAL A 90 -12.42 1.41 -4.82
C VAL A 90 -11.28 1.15 -3.86
N TYR A 91 -10.09 1.08 -4.41
CA TYR A 91 -8.83 0.87 -3.68
C TYR A 91 -7.91 2.06 -3.90
N GLY A 92 -7.05 2.32 -2.93
CA GLY A 92 -5.95 3.28 -3.06
C GLY A 92 -4.63 2.55 -2.94
N LEU A 93 -3.67 2.96 -3.75
CA LEU A 93 -2.29 2.47 -3.69
C LEU A 93 -1.35 3.67 -3.58
N ASP A 94 -0.47 3.64 -2.59
CA ASP A 94 0.51 4.71 -2.39
C ASP A 94 1.79 4.17 -1.72
N ALA A 95 2.89 4.88 -1.90
CA ALA A 95 4.17 4.59 -1.29
C ALA A 95 4.55 5.66 -0.26
N THR A 96 4.82 5.22 0.96
CA THR A 96 5.19 6.07 2.09
C THR A 96 6.66 5.89 2.44
N LYS A 97 7.34 7.00 2.68
CA LYS A 97 8.72 7.03 3.17
C LYS A 97 8.74 6.91 4.70
N ASP A 98 9.63 6.09 5.22
CA ASP A 98 9.99 6.03 6.64
C ASP A 98 11.43 6.48 6.80
N GLU A 99 11.62 7.77 7.07
CA GLU A 99 12.95 8.39 7.14
C GLU A 99 13.69 7.97 8.40
N ARG A 100 14.91 7.48 8.22
CA ARG A 100 15.80 7.00 9.29
C ARG A 100 17.23 7.52 9.04
N PRO A 101 17.46 8.85 9.04
CA PRO A 101 18.76 9.42 8.69
C PRO A 101 19.88 8.95 9.61
N GLU A 102 19.61 8.82 10.90
CA GLU A 102 20.60 8.44 11.92
C GLU A 102 20.80 6.92 12.07
N ALA A 103 19.98 6.10 11.41
CA ALA A 103 20.05 4.64 11.52
C ALA A 103 21.05 4.05 10.51
N GLU A 104 22.33 4.30 10.65
CA GLU A 104 23.36 3.88 9.70
C GLU A 104 23.46 2.37 9.51
N THR A 105 23.20 1.60 10.57
CA THR A 105 23.26 0.13 10.55
C THR A 105 21.95 -0.54 10.15
N LEU A 106 20.91 0.24 9.81
CA LEU A 106 19.62 -0.30 9.42
C LEU A 106 19.76 -1.09 8.10
N PRO A 107 19.46 -2.40 8.09
CA PRO A 107 19.60 -3.23 6.90
C PRO A 107 18.63 -2.77 5.80
N GLU A 108 19.06 -2.91 4.54
CA GLU A 108 18.25 -2.57 3.36
C GLU A 108 17.74 -1.11 3.33
N ARG A 109 18.45 -0.22 4.01
CA ARG A 109 18.19 1.21 3.95
C ARG A 109 18.50 1.74 2.55
N CYS A 110 17.58 2.47 1.96
CA CYS A 110 17.73 3.05 0.64
C CYS A 110 17.61 4.58 0.65
N SER A 111 18.03 5.21 -0.44
CA SER A 111 17.80 6.63 -0.66
C SER A 111 16.32 6.91 -0.89
N LEU A 112 15.76 7.85 -0.14
CA LEU A 112 14.35 8.25 -0.19
C LEU A 112 14.11 9.49 -1.05
N LYS A 113 15.12 9.97 -1.76
CA LYS A 113 15.01 11.16 -2.62
C LYS A 113 13.96 10.94 -3.70
N SER A 114 12.95 11.80 -3.73
CA SER A 114 11.89 11.75 -4.74
C SER A 114 12.08 12.81 -5.85
N GLN A 115 12.71 13.96 -5.51
CA GLN A 115 12.93 15.06 -6.44
C GLN A 115 14.40 15.44 -6.48
N LYS A 116 14.82 16.09 -7.58
CA LYS A 116 16.22 16.41 -7.82
C LYS A 116 16.81 17.36 -6.76
N ASP A 117 16.00 18.26 -6.24
CA ASP A 117 16.41 19.32 -5.31
C ASP A 117 16.12 18.99 -3.83
N GLU A 118 15.55 17.81 -3.54
CA GLU A 118 15.38 17.33 -2.17
C GLU A 118 16.72 16.91 -1.55
N PRO A 119 16.93 17.14 -0.25
CA PRO A 119 18.08 16.58 0.46
C PRO A 119 18.08 15.06 0.37
N LEU A 120 19.27 14.47 0.35
CA LEU A 120 19.43 13.03 0.37
C LEU A 120 19.10 12.51 1.79
N VAL A 121 17.99 11.81 1.91
CA VAL A 121 17.56 11.16 3.16
C VAL A 121 17.55 9.66 2.93
N TYR A 122 17.88 8.89 3.97
CA TYR A 122 17.90 7.44 3.95
C TYR A 122 16.83 6.87 4.88
N GLY A 123 16.33 5.70 4.52
CA GLY A 123 15.31 4.99 5.32
C GLY A 123 14.71 3.82 4.55
N HIS A 124 13.48 3.50 4.89
CA HIS A 124 12.70 2.49 4.18
C HIS A 124 11.54 3.14 3.42
N LYS A 125 11.04 2.43 2.41
CA LYS A 125 9.78 2.72 1.76
C LYS A 125 8.81 1.57 1.99
N TYR A 126 7.52 1.91 2.14
CA TYR A 126 6.44 0.95 2.27
C TYR A 126 5.36 1.27 1.23
N SER A 127 4.93 0.25 0.51
CA SER A 127 3.78 0.33 -0.40
C SER A 127 2.54 -0.13 0.34
N TRP A 128 1.51 0.70 0.34
CA TRP A 128 0.24 0.46 1.00
C TRP A 128 -0.86 0.28 -0.03
N LEU A 129 -1.53 -0.86 0.03
CA LEU A 129 -2.78 -1.09 -0.67
C LEU A 129 -3.91 -1.03 0.35
N VAL A 130 -4.88 -0.16 0.13
CA VAL A 130 -6.00 0.06 1.04
C VAL A 130 -7.33 0.03 0.29
N ARG A 131 -8.40 -0.39 0.93
CA ARG A 131 -9.77 -0.26 0.40
C ARG A 131 -10.41 0.99 0.97
N LEU A 132 -11.03 1.79 0.13
CA LEU A 132 -11.82 2.94 0.55
C LEU A 132 -13.18 2.44 1.01
N VAL A 133 -13.44 2.54 2.32
CA VAL A 133 -14.62 1.91 2.92
C VAL A 133 -15.78 2.85 3.12
N ARG A 134 -15.56 4.17 3.15
CA ARG A 134 -16.62 5.13 3.42
C ARG A 134 -16.41 6.44 2.66
N ARG A 135 -17.43 6.85 1.92
CA ARG A 135 -17.39 8.11 1.16
C ARG A 135 -17.34 9.33 2.09
N GLY A 136 -16.50 10.31 1.74
CA GLY A 136 -16.40 11.56 2.48
C GLY A 136 -15.66 11.45 3.82
N THR A 137 -14.96 10.35 4.06
CA THR A 137 -14.10 10.16 5.24
C THR A 137 -12.70 9.72 4.82
N SER A 138 -11.72 9.88 5.71
CA SER A 138 -10.36 9.38 5.54
C SER A 138 -10.19 7.90 5.99
N TRP A 139 -11.26 7.24 6.40
CA TRP A 139 -11.18 5.85 6.85
C TRP A 139 -10.95 4.90 5.68
N VAL A 140 -9.94 4.06 5.84
CA VAL A 140 -9.56 3.02 4.89
C VAL A 140 -9.40 1.68 5.60
N ALA A 141 -9.59 0.59 4.86
CA ALA A 141 -9.30 -0.76 5.36
C ALA A 141 -8.00 -1.26 4.71
N PRO A 142 -6.94 -1.53 5.49
CA PRO A 142 -5.71 -2.09 4.97
C PRO A 142 -5.97 -3.40 4.22
N GLN A 143 -5.34 -3.55 3.06
CA GLN A 143 -5.43 -4.75 2.23
C GLN A 143 -4.10 -5.47 2.14
N ASP A 144 -3.03 -4.69 2.15
CA ASP A 144 -1.67 -5.17 2.08
C ASP A 144 -0.70 -4.03 2.39
N MET A 145 0.46 -4.39 2.95
CA MET A 145 1.57 -3.48 3.19
C MET A 145 2.86 -4.23 2.94
N LEU A 146 3.66 -3.76 1.98
CA LEU A 146 4.95 -4.34 1.65
C LEU A 146 6.06 -3.31 1.82
N ARG A 147 7.17 -3.71 2.43
CA ARG A 147 8.41 -2.94 2.34
C ARG A 147 8.95 -3.04 0.92
N ILE A 148 9.28 -1.91 0.33
CA ILE A 148 9.85 -1.86 -1.02
C ILE A 148 11.34 -2.18 -0.91
N ASP A 149 11.73 -3.29 -1.53
CA ASP A 149 13.13 -3.68 -1.67
C ASP A 149 13.91 -2.57 -2.40
N PRO A 150 15.14 -2.21 -1.98
CA PRO A 150 15.96 -1.21 -2.65
C PRO A 150 16.19 -1.45 -4.15
N GLU A 151 16.14 -2.71 -4.58
CA GLU A 151 16.32 -3.10 -5.99
C GLU A 151 15.03 -3.01 -6.81
N LEU A 152 13.87 -2.84 -6.15
CA LEU A 152 12.57 -2.74 -6.82
C LEU A 152 12.06 -1.29 -6.83
N SER A 153 11.32 -0.96 -7.88
CA SER A 153 10.59 0.30 -7.95
C SER A 153 9.23 0.22 -7.25
N ASP A 154 8.73 1.36 -6.81
CA ASP A 154 7.39 1.51 -6.24
C ASP A 154 6.33 0.89 -7.17
N SER A 155 6.49 1.09 -8.49
CA SER A 155 5.60 0.56 -9.53
C SER A 155 5.63 -0.96 -9.65
N GLN A 156 6.79 -1.60 -9.45
CA GLN A 156 6.89 -3.06 -9.47
C GLN A 156 6.20 -3.67 -8.24
N VAL A 157 6.47 -3.15 -7.05
CA VAL A 157 5.85 -3.63 -5.80
C VAL A 157 4.35 -3.38 -5.81
N GLY A 158 3.91 -2.17 -6.18
CA GLY A 158 2.48 -1.85 -6.31
C GLY A 158 1.79 -2.74 -7.35
N GLY A 159 2.45 -3.04 -8.46
CA GLY A 159 1.93 -3.98 -9.47
C GLY A 159 1.75 -5.39 -8.94
N GLN A 160 2.67 -5.89 -8.11
CA GLN A 160 2.55 -7.19 -7.44
C GLN A 160 1.34 -7.21 -6.48
N GLN A 161 1.14 -6.15 -5.69
CA GLN A 161 0.00 -6.02 -4.78
C GLN A 161 -1.33 -5.99 -5.52
N VAL A 162 -1.42 -5.24 -6.63
CA VAL A 162 -2.63 -5.19 -7.46
C VAL A 162 -2.94 -6.55 -8.10
N LYS A 163 -1.92 -7.28 -8.56
CA LYS A 163 -2.08 -8.63 -9.09
C LYS A 163 -2.61 -9.57 -8.02
N ALA A 164 -2.01 -9.60 -6.84
CA ALA A 164 -2.46 -10.40 -5.71
C ALA A 164 -3.90 -10.03 -5.28
N LEU A 165 -4.27 -8.74 -5.31
CA LEU A 165 -5.64 -8.30 -5.07
C LEU A 165 -6.61 -8.87 -6.12
N ALA A 166 -6.25 -8.85 -7.40
CA ALA A 166 -7.10 -9.37 -8.47
C ALA A 166 -7.32 -10.89 -8.36
N GLU A 167 -6.29 -11.63 -7.95
CA GLU A 167 -6.35 -13.08 -7.75
C GLU A 167 -7.28 -13.48 -6.58
N ARG A 168 -7.24 -12.73 -5.47
CA ARG A 168 -8.07 -13.04 -4.27
C ARG A 168 -9.48 -12.45 -4.32
N ASN A 169 -9.75 -11.51 -5.21
CA ASN A 169 -11.05 -10.83 -5.29
C ASN A 169 -11.45 -10.63 -6.76
N SER A 170 -12.47 -11.35 -7.21
CA SER A 170 -12.97 -11.32 -8.60
C SER A 170 -13.95 -10.17 -8.90
N LYS A 171 -14.40 -9.41 -7.87
CA LYS A 171 -15.35 -8.31 -8.07
C LYS A 171 -14.73 -7.18 -8.91
N PRO A 172 -15.55 -6.45 -9.68
CA PRO A 172 -15.08 -5.26 -10.38
C PRO A 172 -14.51 -4.22 -9.41
N LYS A 173 -13.32 -3.72 -9.73
CA LYS A 173 -12.60 -2.76 -8.87
C LYS A 173 -11.82 -1.74 -9.65
N VAL A 174 -11.63 -0.59 -9.04
CA VAL A 174 -10.77 0.49 -9.50
C VAL A 174 -9.69 0.73 -8.46
N VAL A 175 -8.44 0.76 -8.87
CA VAL A 175 -7.31 1.16 -8.06
C VAL A 175 -6.94 2.60 -8.43
N VAL A 176 -6.89 3.45 -7.43
CA VAL A 176 -6.62 4.89 -7.59
C VAL A 176 -5.18 5.15 -7.14
N GLU A 177 -4.40 5.78 -8.00
CA GLU A 177 -2.99 6.05 -7.75
C GLU A 177 -2.60 7.47 -8.20
N ASP A 178 -1.51 7.93 -7.66
CA ASP A 178 -0.91 9.19 -8.04
C ASP A 178 -0.06 9.09 -9.33
N SER A 179 0.61 10.17 -9.68
CA SER A 179 1.45 10.24 -10.89
C SER A 179 2.75 9.41 -10.82
N LEU A 180 3.11 8.86 -9.66
CA LEU A 180 4.26 7.97 -9.50
C LEU A 180 4.04 6.65 -10.25
N TYR A 181 2.79 6.18 -10.24
CA TYR A 181 2.38 4.93 -10.89
C TYR A 181 1.96 5.11 -12.37
N GLY A 182 1.94 6.35 -12.89
CA GLY A 182 1.59 6.66 -14.27
C GLY A 182 2.66 6.26 -15.29
N ASN A 183 3.22 5.05 -15.21
CA ASN A 183 4.28 4.54 -16.07
C ASN A 183 3.92 3.16 -16.65
N HIS A 184 4.67 2.76 -17.69
CA HIS A 184 4.40 1.53 -18.44
C HIS A 184 4.57 0.25 -17.60
N ILE A 185 5.45 0.24 -16.60
CA ILE A 185 5.69 -0.94 -15.76
C ILE A 185 4.43 -1.27 -14.96
N PHE A 186 3.87 -0.27 -14.30
CA PHE A 186 2.67 -0.43 -13.51
C PHE A 186 1.43 -0.69 -14.38
N LEU A 187 1.21 0.13 -15.41
CA LEU A 187 0.03 0.03 -16.27
C LEU A 187 -0.04 -1.29 -17.04
N ALA A 188 1.11 -1.90 -17.37
CA ALA A 188 1.13 -3.20 -18.04
C ALA A 188 0.49 -4.33 -17.20
N VAL A 189 0.46 -4.22 -15.88
CA VAL A 189 -0.18 -5.21 -15.00
C VAL A 189 -1.67 -5.32 -15.30
N PHE A 190 -2.34 -4.21 -15.58
CA PHE A 190 -3.79 -4.18 -15.84
C PHE A 190 -4.19 -4.82 -17.17
N LEU A 191 -3.24 -5.05 -18.08
CA LEU A 191 -3.47 -5.82 -19.31
C LEU A 191 -3.53 -7.34 -19.05
N LEU A 192 -3.02 -7.79 -17.90
CA LEU A 192 -2.89 -9.20 -17.54
C LEU A 192 -3.95 -9.68 -16.54
N ILE A 193 -4.72 -8.76 -15.96
CA ILE A 193 -5.71 -9.06 -14.92
C ILE A 193 -7.11 -8.64 -15.37
N GLN A 194 -8.12 -9.34 -14.86
CA GLN A 194 -9.51 -9.09 -15.21
C GLN A 194 -10.23 -8.28 -14.10
N ASN A 195 -11.28 -7.58 -14.49
CA ASN A 195 -12.17 -6.83 -13.59
C ASN A 195 -11.44 -5.84 -12.67
N THR A 196 -10.24 -5.39 -13.06
CA THR A 196 -9.43 -4.45 -12.29
C THR A 196 -8.95 -3.33 -13.20
N PHE A 197 -9.22 -2.10 -12.83
CA PHE A 197 -8.97 -0.90 -13.63
C PHE A 197 -8.10 0.08 -12.84
N ALA A 198 -7.18 0.76 -13.54
CA ALA A 198 -6.36 1.83 -12.98
C ALA A 198 -7.06 3.19 -13.17
N LEU A 199 -7.05 4.00 -12.14
CA LEU A 199 -7.35 5.43 -12.22
C LEU A 199 -6.12 6.21 -11.77
N VAL A 200 -5.27 6.57 -12.72
CA VAL A 200 -3.93 7.14 -12.48
C VAL A 200 -3.87 8.59 -12.92
N ARG A 201 -3.31 9.43 -12.07
CA ARG A 201 -2.96 10.79 -12.48
C ARG A 201 -1.73 10.78 -13.38
N MET A 202 -1.89 11.12 -14.65
CA MET A 202 -0.77 11.20 -15.58
C MET A 202 0.05 12.49 -15.38
N ARG A 203 1.37 12.37 -15.43
CA ARG A 203 2.25 13.55 -15.43
C ARG A 203 2.04 14.35 -16.73
N SER A 204 2.11 15.66 -16.61
CA SER A 204 1.95 16.55 -17.78
C SER A 204 3.03 16.37 -18.86
N THR A 205 4.14 15.76 -18.51
CA THR A 205 5.25 15.42 -19.42
C THR A 205 5.07 14.10 -20.16
N ASN A 206 4.10 13.27 -19.75
CA ASN A 206 3.84 12.01 -20.43
C ASN A 206 3.22 12.27 -21.80
N VAL A 207 3.75 11.61 -22.80
CA VAL A 207 3.26 11.66 -24.18
C VAL A 207 2.66 10.31 -24.51
N LEU A 208 1.39 10.31 -24.89
CA LEU A 208 0.67 9.13 -25.35
C LEU A 208 0.63 9.12 -26.88
N TYR A 209 0.66 7.91 -27.43
CA TYR A 209 0.58 7.69 -28.88
C TYR A 209 -0.50 6.65 -29.16
N GLU A 210 -1.13 6.78 -30.31
CA GLU A 210 -1.94 5.70 -30.86
C GLU A 210 -1.08 4.49 -31.19
N GLN A 211 -1.75 3.35 -31.41
CA GLN A 211 -1.06 2.19 -31.96
C GLN A 211 -0.56 2.50 -33.36
N PRO A 212 0.66 2.06 -33.72
CA PRO A 212 1.16 2.24 -35.07
C PRO A 212 0.29 1.44 -36.05
N GLU A 213 0.09 2.00 -37.23
CA GLU A 213 -0.57 1.28 -38.33
C GLU A 213 0.19 -0.03 -38.66
N PRO A 214 -0.54 -1.12 -38.98
CA PRO A 214 0.07 -2.35 -39.39
C PRO A 214 1.04 -2.12 -40.57
N ARG A 215 2.18 -2.80 -40.55
CA ARG A 215 3.16 -2.67 -41.63
C ARG A 215 2.56 -3.15 -42.94
N GLN A 216 2.61 -2.30 -43.97
CA GLN A 216 2.22 -2.69 -45.32
C GLN A 216 3.24 -3.69 -45.89
N PRO A 217 2.77 -4.80 -46.51
CA PRO A 217 3.64 -5.75 -47.16
C PRO A 217 4.50 -5.07 -48.24
N GLY A 218 5.79 -5.40 -48.29
CA GLY A 218 6.70 -4.85 -49.27
C GLY A 218 7.37 -3.51 -48.94
N LYS A 219 6.97 -2.81 -47.88
CA LYS A 219 7.59 -1.54 -47.47
C LYS A 219 8.94 -1.79 -46.81
N LYS A 220 10.02 -1.19 -47.33
CA LYS A 220 11.37 -1.26 -46.74
C LYS A 220 11.45 -0.35 -45.49
N GLY A 221 12.34 -0.72 -44.55
CA GLY A 221 12.61 0.02 -43.32
C GLY A 221 12.06 -0.65 -42.07
N ALA A 222 12.44 -0.16 -40.87
CA ALA A 222 11.93 -0.65 -39.58
C ALA A 222 10.45 -0.28 -39.40
N PRO A 223 9.63 -1.14 -38.80
CA PRO A 223 8.24 -0.78 -38.48
C PRO A 223 8.18 0.43 -37.55
N LYS A 224 7.18 1.27 -37.73
CA LYS A 224 6.94 2.40 -36.82
C LYS A 224 6.67 1.86 -35.41
N LYS A 225 7.32 2.41 -34.41
CA LYS A 225 7.11 2.03 -32.99
C LYS A 225 5.86 2.66 -32.40
N HIS A 226 5.42 3.81 -32.93
CA HIS A 226 4.32 4.61 -32.42
C HIS A 226 3.46 5.11 -33.58
N GLY A 227 2.16 5.25 -33.34
CA GLY A 227 1.20 5.94 -34.21
C GLY A 227 1.26 7.47 -34.04
N SER A 228 0.14 8.13 -34.28
CA SER A 228 -0.02 9.56 -34.08
C SER A 228 0.08 9.93 -32.58
N LYS A 229 0.65 11.08 -32.29
CA LYS A 229 0.67 11.62 -30.93
C LYS A 229 -0.75 12.02 -30.55
N LEU A 230 -1.23 11.49 -29.40
CA LEU A 230 -2.51 11.92 -28.83
C LEU A 230 -2.38 13.33 -28.26
N ASP A 231 -3.25 14.23 -28.69
CA ASP A 231 -3.34 15.55 -28.07
C ASP A 231 -4.07 15.45 -26.73
N ARG A 232 -3.67 16.27 -25.74
CA ARG A 232 -4.31 16.32 -24.42
C ARG A 232 -5.81 16.66 -24.49
N LYS A 233 -6.25 17.30 -25.55
CA LYS A 233 -7.67 17.66 -25.79
C LYS A 233 -8.51 16.49 -26.28
N SER A 234 -7.89 15.43 -26.79
CA SER A 234 -8.59 14.24 -27.33
C SER A 234 -8.74 13.09 -26.33
N VAL A 235 -8.23 13.27 -25.10
CA VAL A 235 -8.36 12.30 -24.00
C VAL A 235 -9.39 12.84 -23.02
N VAL A 236 -10.66 12.74 -23.39
CA VAL A 236 -11.82 13.00 -22.52
C VAL A 236 -12.65 11.74 -22.47
#